data_d5be1a2c4e62b435a22dc9dd3c97f071
#
_entry.id   d5be1a2c4e62b435a22dc9dd3c97f071
#
_cell.length_a   1.000
_cell.length_b   1.000
_cell.length_c   1.000
_cell.angle_alpha   90.00
_cell.angle_beta   90.00
_cell.angle_gamma   90.00
#
_symmetry.space_group_name_H-M   'P 1'
#
loop_
_entity.id
_entity.type
_entity.pdbx_description
1 polymer ?
#
loop_
_entity_poly.entity_id
_entity_poly.type
_entity_poly.pdbx_seq_one_letter_code
_entity_poly.pdbx_strand_id
1 'polypeptide(L)'
;MEQVHLLIKNAKVFNSYLKKFISANVAVKDGKFYYIDRKQDTDLQTDNVIDAKGSYMIPGLTDIHMHIESSIATPAFFGKCAGENGVTTVVSEPHEMANVKGIRGILEMISAAKNAPIDIFYGIPSSVPSTSEKLETTGGIIDCSAMKHLLEEKDVVCVGEIMNYRQIIRENDLEISRFLEYLKKDHPGYVIEGHCPSLLDLDLAKFLYLGINGDHTEHTLEEVKQRIENGMFFEIQDKMLKPEILEYICQNQLYEYCSFVTDDTMADVLYEQGPLNAVVQKAIDMGFPMEQAIYCATYTPCQRMHFYDRGAIAPGKLADFMLLKDPSVLKPEAVFKNGVPIYAKDEPQLPLSASTYEFPADFYRSVQLPEIFLKDFQVNAPFQEGYATVRVIEINPDRTHTTEKLVEMPVKAGKICWENSGCLLAMVVERHGKNGNIGYGFLTGSCLKKGTVATTYFHDHHNLFVAGSSPDDMLFAVNRIQELQGGFLTVKDGRILSELALPVCGLLSEKSIRENGLALKAVRKSLTDLGYVHNNPIMSVATLGLPVSPALKLTDKGLVDVKKGEIIPLIVNTKKNK
;
A
#
# COMPACT_ATOMS: atom_id res chain seq x y z
N MET A 1 -13.62 -47.30 -9.89
CA MET A 1 -13.74 -46.13 -8.99
C MET A 1 -12.69 -45.14 -9.36
N GLU A 2 -13.04 -43.88 -9.48
CA GLU A 2 -12.09 -42.82 -9.86
C GLU A 2 -11.32 -42.31 -8.64
N GLN A 3 -10.01 -42.14 -8.77
CA GLN A 3 -9.16 -41.64 -7.69
C GLN A 3 -9.06 -40.11 -7.70
N VAL A 4 -9.19 -39.50 -6.52
CA VAL A 4 -9.02 -38.06 -6.27
C VAL A 4 -8.00 -37.83 -5.15
N HIS A 5 -7.44 -36.64 -5.06
CA HIS A 5 -6.39 -36.33 -4.06
C HIS A 5 -6.99 -35.93 -2.71
N LEU A 6 -8.17 -35.31 -2.70
CA LEU A 6 -8.86 -34.85 -1.50
C LEU A 6 -10.37 -34.93 -1.70
N LEU A 7 -11.10 -35.35 -0.67
CA LEU A 7 -12.56 -35.34 -0.63
C LEU A 7 -13.04 -34.61 0.64
N ILE A 8 -13.71 -33.47 0.46
CA ILE A 8 -14.37 -32.73 1.52
C ILE A 8 -15.83 -33.19 1.55
N LYS A 9 -16.26 -33.79 2.67
CA LYS A 9 -17.64 -34.26 2.89
C LYS A 9 -18.44 -33.28 3.75
N ASN A 10 -19.75 -33.30 3.57
CA ASN A 10 -20.71 -32.61 4.43
C ASN A 10 -20.49 -31.09 4.52
N ALA A 11 -20.06 -30.44 3.43
CA ALA A 11 -19.82 -28.98 3.38
C ALA A 11 -21.10 -28.23 2.94
N LYS A 12 -21.23 -26.98 3.43
CA LYS A 12 -22.09 -25.96 2.84
C LYS A 12 -21.23 -25.13 1.90
N VAL A 13 -21.32 -25.40 0.61
CA VAL A 13 -20.43 -24.84 -0.42
C VAL A 13 -21.03 -23.58 -1.00
N PHE A 14 -20.28 -22.47 -1.00
CA PHE A 14 -20.69 -21.26 -1.70
C PHE A 14 -20.61 -21.45 -3.20
N ASN A 15 -21.74 -21.38 -3.87
CA ASN A 15 -21.82 -21.41 -5.31
C ASN A 15 -21.84 -19.98 -5.85
N SER A 16 -20.72 -19.51 -6.43
CA SER A 16 -20.57 -18.15 -6.92
C SER A 16 -21.56 -17.81 -8.05
N TYR A 17 -21.95 -18.77 -8.87
CA TYR A 17 -22.90 -18.56 -9.99
C TYR A 17 -24.35 -18.38 -9.51
N LEU A 18 -24.69 -18.99 -8.38
CA LEU A 18 -26.02 -18.87 -7.75
C LEU A 18 -26.03 -17.83 -6.62
N LYS A 19 -24.85 -17.34 -6.21
CA LYS A 19 -24.61 -16.42 -5.07
C LYS A 19 -25.31 -16.92 -3.79
N LYS A 20 -25.20 -18.24 -3.49
CA LYS A 20 -25.78 -18.88 -2.31
C LYS A 20 -25.09 -20.17 -1.94
N PHE A 21 -25.29 -20.61 -0.72
CA PHE A 21 -24.79 -21.90 -0.24
C PHE A 21 -25.62 -23.08 -0.69
N ILE A 22 -24.96 -24.20 -1.02
CA ILE A 22 -25.53 -25.49 -1.33
C ILE A 22 -24.84 -26.59 -0.50
N SER A 23 -25.57 -27.61 -0.04
CA SER A 23 -24.96 -28.78 0.60
C SER A 23 -24.36 -29.70 -0.47
N ALA A 24 -23.08 -30.02 -0.34
CA ALA A 24 -22.37 -30.90 -1.28
C ALA A 24 -21.13 -31.51 -0.64
N ASN A 25 -20.68 -32.65 -1.22
CA ASN A 25 -19.30 -33.08 -1.10
C ASN A 25 -18.48 -32.44 -2.24
N VAL A 26 -17.18 -32.17 -2.00
CA VAL A 26 -16.30 -31.56 -2.98
C VAL A 26 -15.05 -32.43 -3.15
N ALA A 27 -14.79 -32.87 -4.38
CA ALA A 27 -13.59 -33.62 -4.72
C ALA A 27 -12.54 -32.70 -5.39
N VAL A 28 -11.27 -32.90 -5.04
CA VAL A 28 -10.12 -32.21 -5.60
C VAL A 28 -9.18 -33.21 -6.26
N LYS A 29 -8.73 -32.91 -7.49
CA LYS A 29 -7.77 -33.69 -8.26
C LYS A 29 -6.80 -32.74 -8.95
N ASP A 30 -5.50 -33.02 -8.89
CA ASP A 30 -4.43 -32.24 -9.53
C ASP A 30 -4.49 -30.72 -9.18
N GLY A 31 -4.75 -30.41 -7.90
CA GLY A 31 -4.82 -29.03 -7.42
C GLY A 31 -6.09 -28.26 -7.82
N LYS A 32 -7.05 -28.91 -8.47
CA LYS A 32 -8.29 -28.29 -8.98
C LYS A 32 -9.51 -28.98 -8.42
N PHE A 33 -10.59 -28.21 -8.31
CA PHE A 33 -11.90 -28.83 -8.05
C PHE A 33 -12.25 -29.77 -9.21
N TYR A 34 -12.63 -30.99 -8.85
CA TYR A 34 -12.95 -32.03 -9.80
C TYR A 34 -14.44 -32.28 -9.90
N TYR A 35 -15.13 -32.41 -8.76
CA TYR A 35 -16.54 -32.66 -8.72
C TYR A 35 -17.22 -32.03 -7.51
N ILE A 36 -18.44 -31.50 -7.73
CA ILE A 36 -19.31 -30.94 -6.69
C ILE A 36 -20.53 -31.86 -6.59
N ASP A 37 -20.49 -32.77 -5.62
CA ASP A 37 -21.50 -33.83 -5.46
C ASP A 37 -22.64 -33.40 -4.52
N ARG A 38 -23.72 -32.92 -5.09
CA ARG A 38 -24.95 -32.55 -4.33
C ARG A 38 -25.73 -33.72 -3.78
N LYS A 39 -25.63 -34.90 -4.40
CA LYS A 39 -26.31 -36.11 -3.94
C LYS A 39 -25.58 -36.77 -2.79
N GLN A 40 -24.28 -36.51 -2.66
CA GLN A 40 -23.38 -37.05 -1.64
C GLN A 40 -23.29 -38.59 -1.70
N ASP A 41 -23.43 -39.16 -2.88
CA ASP A 41 -23.51 -40.63 -3.12
C ASP A 41 -22.41 -41.16 -4.05
N THR A 42 -21.37 -40.36 -4.32
CA THR A 42 -20.35 -40.67 -5.32
C THR A 42 -19.31 -41.67 -4.83
N ASP A 43 -18.98 -42.64 -5.66
CA ASP A 43 -17.92 -43.65 -5.47
C ASP A 43 -16.52 -43.11 -5.87
N LEU A 44 -16.08 -42.02 -5.27
CA LEU A 44 -14.73 -41.52 -5.42
C LEU A 44 -13.82 -42.11 -4.35
N GLN A 45 -12.59 -42.50 -4.75
CA GLN A 45 -11.59 -43.06 -3.84
C GLN A 45 -10.49 -42.06 -3.51
N THR A 46 -10.22 -41.93 -2.23
CA THR A 46 -9.05 -41.18 -1.71
C THR A 46 -8.79 -41.63 -0.28
N ASP A 47 -7.50 -41.62 0.12
CA ASP A 47 -7.10 -41.79 1.51
C ASP A 47 -7.20 -40.48 2.31
N ASN A 48 -7.43 -39.34 1.62
CA ASN A 48 -7.48 -38.01 2.23
C ASN A 48 -8.92 -37.49 2.23
N VAL A 49 -9.63 -37.71 3.33
CA VAL A 49 -11.02 -37.29 3.52
C VAL A 49 -11.10 -36.30 4.68
N ILE A 50 -11.71 -35.15 4.42
CA ILE A 50 -12.03 -34.14 5.43
C ILE A 50 -13.55 -34.11 5.60
N ASP A 51 -14.03 -34.38 6.82
CA ASP A 51 -15.44 -34.16 7.15
C ASP A 51 -15.61 -32.70 7.63
N ALA A 52 -16.24 -31.88 6.80
CA ALA A 52 -16.51 -30.48 7.11
C ALA A 52 -17.59 -30.31 8.21
N LYS A 53 -18.32 -31.40 8.61
CA LYS A 53 -19.32 -31.38 9.69
C LYS A 53 -20.34 -30.24 9.57
N GLY A 54 -20.71 -29.87 8.35
CA GLY A 54 -21.64 -28.78 8.07
C GLY A 54 -21.01 -27.40 8.06
N SER A 55 -19.68 -27.29 8.13
CA SER A 55 -18.95 -26.00 7.97
C SER A 55 -19.19 -25.43 6.57
N TYR A 56 -19.01 -24.12 6.48
CA TYR A 56 -19.14 -23.37 5.24
C TYR A 56 -17.82 -23.37 4.49
N MET A 57 -17.89 -23.69 3.21
CA MET A 57 -16.76 -23.71 2.28
C MET A 57 -16.93 -22.58 1.28
N ILE A 58 -16.04 -21.61 1.28
CA ILE A 58 -16.03 -20.50 0.32
C ILE A 58 -14.72 -20.47 -0.47
N PRO A 59 -14.69 -19.89 -1.69
CA PRO A 59 -13.44 -19.69 -2.41
C PRO A 59 -12.46 -18.86 -1.57
N GLY A 60 -11.19 -19.01 -1.81
CA GLY A 60 -10.18 -18.11 -1.25
C GLY A 60 -10.41 -16.66 -1.67
N LEU A 61 -10.19 -15.74 -0.74
CA LEU A 61 -10.32 -14.30 -1.01
C LEU A 61 -9.25 -13.85 -2.00
N THR A 62 -9.60 -12.89 -2.83
CA THR A 62 -8.74 -12.30 -3.85
C THR A 62 -8.71 -10.79 -3.67
N ASP A 63 -7.53 -10.24 -3.37
CA ASP A 63 -7.29 -8.81 -3.24
C ASP A 63 -6.61 -8.29 -4.50
N ILE A 64 -7.27 -7.43 -5.25
CA ILE A 64 -6.77 -6.98 -6.56
C ILE A 64 -6.08 -5.63 -6.54
N HIS A 65 -6.01 -4.98 -5.39
CA HIS A 65 -5.25 -3.74 -5.21
C HIS A 65 -4.71 -3.61 -3.79
N MET A 66 -3.38 -3.73 -3.67
CA MET A 66 -2.68 -3.57 -2.41
C MET A 66 -1.18 -3.29 -2.62
N HIS A 67 -0.51 -2.83 -1.56
CA HIS A 67 0.93 -2.59 -1.53
C HIS A 67 1.56 -3.48 -0.46
N ILE A 68 2.35 -4.50 -0.87
CA ILE A 68 3.05 -5.37 0.10
C ILE A 68 3.99 -4.53 0.96
N GLU A 69 4.60 -3.51 0.40
CA GLU A 69 5.54 -2.62 1.08
C GLU A 69 4.92 -1.87 2.26
N SER A 70 3.63 -1.55 2.21
CA SER A 70 2.90 -0.95 3.34
C SER A 70 2.82 -1.87 4.55
N SER A 71 2.86 -3.19 4.32
CA SER A 71 3.00 -4.19 5.39
C SER A 71 4.40 -4.18 6.03
N ILE A 72 5.38 -3.48 5.42
CA ILE A 72 6.80 -3.47 5.78
C ILE A 72 7.45 -4.86 5.88
N ALA A 73 6.81 -5.89 5.34
CA ALA A 73 7.29 -7.26 5.30
C ALA A 73 7.66 -7.68 3.86
N THR A 74 8.52 -8.67 3.74
CA THR A 74 8.79 -9.28 2.44
C THR A 74 7.59 -10.10 1.94
N PRO A 75 7.48 -10.37 0.63
CA PRO A 75 6.33 -11.08 0.05
C PRO A 75 6.00 -12.42 0.73
N ALA A 76 7.00 -13.18 1.17
CA ALA A 76 6.78 -14.46 1.84
C ALA A 76 6.11 -14.31 3.23
N PHE A 77 6.53 -13.32 4.02
CA PHE A 77 5.94 -13.06 5.34
C PHE A 77 4.55 -12.42 5.23
N PHE A 78 4.37 -11.53 4.26
CA PHE A 78 3.05 -11.00 3.94
C PHE A 78 2.10 -12.12 3.50
N GLY A 79 2.53 -12.94 2.52
CA GLY A 79 1.73 -14.03 1.96
C GLY A 79 1.32 -15.08 3.01
N LYS A 80 2.19 -15.34 4.01
CA LYS A 80 1.82 -16.19 5.14
C LYS A 80 0.67 -15.58 5.94
N CYS A 81 0.77 -14.32 6.32
CA CYS A 81 -0.30 -13.64 7.04
C CYS A 81 -1.61 -13.61 6.23
N ALA A 82 -1.52 -13.31 4.94
CA ALA A 82 -2.67 -13.27 4.05
C ALA A 82 -3.34 -14.65 3.94
N GLY A 83 -2.55 -15.70 3.74
CA GLY A 83 -3.01 -17.09 3.68
C GLY A 83 -3.70 -17.55 4.97
N GLU A 84 -3.12 -17.25 6.13
CA GLU A 84 -3.72 -17.56 7.44
C GLU A 84 -5.10 -16.89 7.64
N ASN A 85 -5.37 -15.81 6.92
CA ASN A 85 -6.64 -15.06 6.95
C ASN A 85 -7.55 -15.37 5.75
N GLY A 86 -7.25 -16.40 4.95
CA GLY A 86 -8.10 -16.84 3.85
C GLY A 86 -7.90 -16.12 2.52
N VAL A 87 -6.94 -15.21 2.42
CA VAL A 87 -6.56 -14.58 1.15
C VAL A 87 -5.60 -15.51 0.41
N THR A 88 -5.97 -15.98 -0.77
CA THR A 88 -5.19 -16.95 -1.56
C THR A 88 -4.57 -16.36 -2.82
N THR A 89 -5.00 -15.16 -3.19
CA THR A 89 -4.51 -14.44 -4.37
C THR A 89 -4.48 -12.94 -4.08
N VAL A 90 -3.38 -12.28 -4.44
CA VAL A 90 -3.28 -10.81 -4.39
C VAL A 90 -2.69 -10.26 -5.68
N VAL A 91 -3.05 -9.01 -6.02
CA VAL A 91 -2.35 -8.19 -7.01
C VAL A 91 -1.75 -7.01 -6.28
N SER A 92 -0.41 -6.98 -6.20
CA SER A 92 0.35 -5.93 -5.53
C SER A 92 0.88 -4.93 -6.54
N GLU A 93 0.87 -3.66 -6.18
CA GLU A 93 1.48 -2.61 -6.99
C GLU A 93 2.78 -2.13 -6.31
N PRO A 94 3.97 -2.50 -6.85
CA PRO A 94 5.25 -2.36 -6.15
C PRO A 94 5.96 -1.02 -6.46
N HIS A 95 5.24 0.12 -6.44
CA HIS A 95 5.83 1.42 -6.78
C HIS A 95 6.84 1.91 -5.74
N GLU A 96 6.68 1.53 -4.47
CA GLU A 96 7.59 1.87 -3.40
C GLU A 96 9.00 1.30 -3.67
N MET A 97 9.05 -0.01 -3.95
CA MET A 97 10.31 -0.68 -4.32
C MET A 97 10.87 -0.14 -5.64
N ALA A 98 9.99 0.19 -6.60
CA ALA A 98 10.37 0.79 -7.87
C ALA A 98 11.00 2.18 -7.68
N ASN A 99 10.50 3.00 -6.77
CA ASN A 99 11.09 4.30 -6.43
C ASN A 99 12.51 4.18 -5.85
N VAL A 100 12.86 3.04 -5.24
CA VAL A 100 14.21 2.80 -4.67
C VAL A 100 15.15 2.09 -5.64
N LYS A 101 14.66 1.09 -6.41
CA LYS A 101 15.50 0.21 -7.24
C LYS A 101 15.05 0.09 -8.71
N GLY A 102 14.07 0.89 -9.15
CA GLY A 102 13.55 0.85 -10.52
C GLY A 102 12.97 -0.52 -10.86
N ILE A 103 13.03 -0.86 -12.14
CA ILE A 103 12.55 -2.16 -12.66
C ILE A 103 13.18 -3.35 -11.94
N ARG A 104 14.46 -3.25 -11.55
CA ARG A 104 15.14 -4.32 -10.82
C ARG A 104 14.46 -4.59 -9.47
N GLY A 105 13.99 -3.55 -8.77
CA GLY A 105 13.24 -3.71 -7.53
C GLY A 105 11.97 -4.53 -7.72
N ILE A 106 11.24 -4.27 -8.79
CA ILE A 106 10.01 -5.01 -9.14
C ILE A 106 10.31 -6.48 -9.43
N LEU A 107 11.34 -6.75 -10.26
CA LEU A 107 11.74 -8.12 -10.61
C LEU A 107 12.20 -8.94 -9.39
N GLU A 108 12.87 -8.31 -8.43
CA GLU A 108 13.23 -8.95 -7.16
C GLU A 108 12.00 -9.22 -6.27
N MET A 109 11.01 -8.31 -6.24
CA MET A 109 9.74 -8.56 -5.54
C MET A 109 8.98 -9.74 -6.15
N ILE A 110 8.89 -9.82 -7.49
CA ILE A 110 8.31 -10.96 -8.22
C ILE A 110 9.06 -12.26 -7.86
N SER A 111 10.37 -12.21 -7.80
CA SER A 111 11.19 -13.39 -7.46
C SER A 111 10.99 -13.82 -6.00
N ALA A 112 10.92 -12.88 -5.07
CA ALA A 112 10.68 -13.14 -3.65
C ALA A 112 9.27 -13.70 -3.38
N ALA A 113 8.29 -13.31 -4.19
CA ALA A 113 6.91 -13.79 -4.08
C ALA A 113 6.74 -15.28 -4.35
N LYS A 114 7.68 -15.92 -5.09
CA LYS A 114 7.63 -17.36 -5.37
C LYS A 114 7.73 -18.23 -4.11
N ASN A 115 8.21 -17.68 -3.00
CA ASN A 115 8.29 -18.36 -1.71
C ASN A 115 7.03 -18.13 -0.83
N ALA A 116 6.06 -17.34 -1.31
CA ALA A 116 4.80 -17.13 -0.60
C ALA A 116 3.88 -18.35 -0.72
N PRO A 117 3.09 -18.66 0.32
CA PRO A 117 2.11 -19.76 0.26
C PRO A 117 0.85 -19.45 -0.54
N ILE A 118 0.74 -18.24 -1.07
CA ILE A 118 -0.38 -17.74 -1.90
C ILE A 118 0.14 -17.26 -3.26
N ASP A 119 -0.75 -17.03 -4.22
CA ASP A 119 -0.36 -16.40 -5.48
C ASP A 119 -0.27 -14.88 -5.30
N ILE A 120 0.86 -14.31 -5.69
CA ILE A 120 1.10 -12.87 -5.71
C ILE A 120 1.38 -12.46 -7.14
N PHE A 121 0.47 -11.69 -7.71
CA PHE A 121 0.61 -11.02 -8.99
C PHE A 121 0.95 -9.55 -8.79
N TYR A 122 1.33 -8.87 -9.88
CA TYR A 122 1.79 -7.50 -9.82
C TYR A 122 1.12 -6.61 -10.88
N GLY A 123 0.89 -5.36 -10.49
CA GLY A 123 0.60 -4.27 -11.41
C GLY A 123 1.89 -3.59 -11.88
N ILE A 124 1.91 -3.06 -13.09
CA ILE A 124 3.00 -2.22 -13.60
C ILE A 124 2.93 -0.85 -12.93
N PRO A 125 3.89 -0.43 -12.09
CA PRO A 125 3.89 0.91 -11.54
C PRO A 125 4.06 1.96 -12.64
N SER A 126 3.14 2.90 -12.73
CA SER A 126 3.14 3.91 -13.79
C SER A 126 3.62 5.29 -13.33
N SER A 127 3.77 5.49 -12.04
CA SER A 127 4.04 6.78 -11.40
C SER A 127 5.33 6.72 -10.57
N VAL A 128 6.47 6.48 -11.23
CA VAL A 128 7.81 6.40 -10.62
C VAL A 128 8.79 7.27 -11.41
N PRO A 129 9.11 8.48 -10.90
CA PRO A 129 8.64 9.14 -9.66
C PRO A 129 7.16 9.49 -9.70
N SER A 130 6.58 9.78 -8.52
CA SER A 130 5.15 10.13 -8.41
C SER A 130 4.79 11.42 -9.17
N THR A 131 5.74 12.31 -9.36
CA THR A 131 5.60 13.55 -10.14
C THR A 131 6.68 13.64 -11.22
N SER A 132 7.85 14.14 -10.88
CA SER A 132 8.97 14.29 -11.83
C SER A 132 10.30 14.46 -11.11
N GLU A 133 11.40 14.17 -11.83
CA GLU A 133 12.75 14.44 -11.35
C GLU A 133 13.03 15.93 -11.07
N LYS A 134 12.16 16.86 -11.47
CA LYS A 134 12.28 18.28 -11.12
C LYS A 134 11.89 18.54 -9.67
N LEU A 135 10.97 17.77 -9.11
CA LEU A 135 10.41 17.99 -7.79
C LEU A 135 11.00 17.06 -6.72
N GLU A 136 11.46 15.88 -7.11
CA GLU A 136 11.94 14.83 -6.21
C GLU A 136 13.06 14.00 -6.84
N THR A 137 13.93 13.42 -6.03
CA THR A 137 14.95 12.46 -6.49
C THR A 137 14.58 11.08 -5.99
N THR A 138 14.37 10.13 -6.91
CA THR A 138 14.12 8.71 -6.62
C THR A 138 15.34 7.87 -6.95
N GLY A 139 15.45 6.68 -6.39
CA GLY A 139 16.51 5.71 -6.74
C GLY A 139 16.30 5.10 -8.12
N GLY A 140 15.02 4.86 -8.51
CA GLY A 140 14.62 4.30 -9.80
C GLY A 140 13.65 5.19 -10.56
N ILE A 141 13.47 4.88 -11.84
CA ILE A 141 12.49 5.50 -12.75
C ILE A 141 11.83 4.37 -13.55
N ILE A 142 10.54 4.49 -13.81
CA ILE A 142 9.79 3.56 -14.68
C ILE A 142 9.29 4.36 -15.90
N ASP A 143 10.03 4.26 -16.98
CA ASP A 143 9.68 4.84 -18.27
C ASP A 143 8.85 3.88 -19.13
N CYS A 144 8.42 4.32 -20.31
CA CYS A 144 7.63 3.50 -21.25
C CYS A 144 8.36 2.20 -21.65
N SER A 145 9.69 2.20 -21.74
CA SER A 145 10.48 1.00 -22.05
C SER A 145 10.45 0.00 -20.90
N ALA A 146 10.62 0.47 -19.67
CA ALA A 146 10.53 -0.34 -18.46
C ALA A 146 9.12 -0.94 -18.31
N MET A 147 8.05 -0.17 -18.54
CA MET A 147 6.67 -0.67 -18.52
C MET A 147 6.43 -1.76 -19.56
N LYS A 148 6.94 -1.61 -20.78
CA LYS A 148 6.87 -2.64 -21.83
C LYS A 148 7.63 -3.92 -21.46
N HIS A 149 8.77 -3.79 -20.80
CA HIS A 149 9.52 -4.95 -20.34
C HIS A 149 8.76 -5.71 -19.23
N LEU A 150 8.14 -4.99 -18.30
CA LEU A 150 7.33 -5.60 -17.24
C LEU A 150 6.08 -6.30 -17.78
N LEU A 151 5.53 -5.84 -18.89
CA LEU A 151 4.39 -6.49 -19.54
C LEU A 151 4.70 -7.91 -20.05
N GLU A 152 5.99 -8.25 -20.25
CA GLU A 152 6.42 -9.58 -20.66
C GLU A 152 6.52 -10.57 -19.47
N GLU A 153 6.48 -10.07 -18.24
CA GLU A 153 6.52 -10.89 -17.02
C GLU A 153 5.16 -11.56 -16.79
N LYS A 154 5.15 -12.88 -16.66
CA LYS A 154 3.91 -13.68 -16.55
C LYS A 154 3.10 -13.38 -15.28
N ASP A 155 3.77 -12.90 -14.21
CA ASP A 155 3.16 -12.58 -12.94
C ASP A 155 2.71 -11.10 -12.87
N VAL A 156 2.83 -10.35 -13.98
CA VAL A 156 2.33 -8.99 -14.16
C VAL A 156 1.01 -9.04 -14.94
N VAL A 157 -0.07 -8.50 -14.36
CA VAL A 157 -1.44 -8.76 -14.84
C VAL A 157 -2.25 -7.50 -15.16
N CYS A 158 -1.78 -6.33 -14.73
CA CYS A 158 -2.46 -5.06 -14.97
C CYS A 158 -1.43 -3.91 -15.01
N VAL A 159 -1.87 -2.75 -15.48
CA VAL A 159 -1.20 -1.49 -15.13
C VAL A 159 -1.70 -1.12 -13.74
N GLY A 160 -0.77 -0.82 -12.82
CA GLY A 160 -1.07 -0.33 -11.50
C GLY A 160 -1.67 1.07 -11.50
N GLU A 161 -1.87 1.63 -10.34
CA GLU A 161 -2.56 2.90 -10.17
C GLU A 161 -1.89 4.08 -10.91
N ILE A 162 -2.69 4.82 -11.67
CA ILE A 162 -2.24 6.04 -12.35
C ILE A 162 -2.53 7.24 -11.46
N MET A 163 -1.52 7.65 -10.65
CA MET A 163 -1.64 8.74 -9.67
C MET A 163 -1.61 10.14 -10.29
N ASN A 164 -0.91 10.31 -11.44
CA ASN A 164 -0.78 11.63 -12.08
C ASN A 164 -1.97 11.97 -13.00
N TYR A 165 -3.19 11.66 -12.52
CA TYR A 165 -4.44 11.76 -13.28
C TYR A 165 -4.73 13.17 -13.82
N ARG A 166 -4.34 14.23 -13.10
CA ARG A 166 -4.58 15.62 -13.54
C ARG A 166 -3.72 16.02 -14.73
N GLN A 167 -2.50 15.50 -14.81
CA GLN A 167 -1.59 15.80 -15.91
C GLN A 167 -1.93 14.97 -17.15
N ILE A 168 -2.19 13.68 -16.98
CA ILE A 168 -2.45 12.76 -18.10
C ILE A 168 -3.68 13.16 -18.94
N ILE A 169 -4.70 13.78 -18.35
CA ILE A 169 -5.88 14.27 -19.07
C ILE A 169 -5.63 15.59 -19.84
N ARG A 170 -4.49 16.24 -19.63
CA ARG A 170 -4.11 17.54 -20.23
C ARG A 170 -2.93 17.44 -21.19
N GLU A 171 -2.03 16.50 -20.97
CA GLU A 171 -0.77 16.34 -21.68
C GLU A 171 -0.66 14.95 -22.30
N ASN A 172 -0.40 14.89 -23.62
CA ASN A 172 -0.33 13.63 -24.36
C ASN A 172 1.11 13.10 -24.54
N ASP A 173 2.13 13.82 -24.07
CA ASP A 173 3.54 13.47 -24.29
C ASP A 173 4.24 12.94 -23.01
N LEU A 174 3.47 12.30 -22.13
CA LEU A 174 4.00 11.62 -20.95
C LEU A 174 4.41 10.18 -21.29
N GLU A 175 5.35 9.62 -20.52
CA GLU A 175 5.75 8.21 -20.66
C GLU A 175 4.54 7.27 -20.53
N ILE A 176 3.69 7.52 -19.56
CA ILE A 176 2.46 6.74 -19.37
C ILE A 176 1.49 6.93 -20.55
N SER A 177 1.33 8.12 -21.12
CA SER A 177 0.45 8.33 -22.28
C SER A 177 0.89 7.50 -23.47
N ARG A 178 2.20 7.46 -23.78
CA ARG A 178 2.78 6.62 -24.84
C ARG A 178 2.56 5.13 -24.57
N PHE A 179 2.65 4.71 -23.31
CA PHE A 179 2.40 3.32 -22.93
C PHE A 179 0.93 2.94 -23.06
N LEU A 180 -0.01 3.81 -22.67
CA LEU A 180 -1.45 3.57 -22.86
C LEU A 180 -1.83 3.48 -24.34
N GLU A 181 -1.25 4.30 -25.21
CA GLU A 181 -1.43 4.19 -26.67
C GLU A 181 -0.92 2.84 -27.20
N TYR A 182 0.23 2.39 -26.71
CA TYR A 182 0.78 1.08 -27.04
C TYR A 182 -0.17 -0.05 -26.58
N LEU A 183 -0.63 -0.03 -25.33
CA LEU A 183 -1.58 -1.03 -24.82
C LEU A 183 -2.88 -1.07 -25.63
N LYS A 184 -3.45 0.09 -25.92
CA LYS A 184 -4.69 0.19 -26.70
C LYS A 184 -4.57 -0.46 -28.07
N LYS A 185 -3.40 -0.38 -28.69
CA LYS A 185 -3.13 -0.94 -30.02
C LYS A 185 -2.78 -2.42 -29.98
N ASP A 186 -1.85 -2.81 -29.11
CA ASP A 186 -1.18 -4.11 -29.18
C ASP A 186 -1.70 -5.10 -28.11
N HIS A 187 -2.34 -4.59 -27.04
CA HIS A 187 -2.91 -5.38 -25.91
C HIS A 187 -4.33 -4.91 -25.55
N PRO A 188 -5.29 -4.89 -26.49
CA PRO A 188 -6.64 -4.41 -26.21
C PRO A 188 -7.30 -5.24 -25.10
N GLY A 189 -7.90 -4.55 -24.13
CA GLY A 189 -8.55 -5.19 -22.97
C GLY A 189 -7.62 -5.49 -21.79
N TYR A 190 -6.35 -5.06 -21.84
CA TYR A 190 -5.48 -5.12 -20.68
C TYR A 190 -6.04 -4.25 -19.55
N VAL A 191 -6.00 -4.77 -18.31
CA VAL A 191 -6.56 -4.07 -17.15
C VAL A 191 -5.68 -2.88 -16.77
N ILE A 192 -6.31 -1.71 -16.59
CA ILE A 192 -5.62 -0.47 -16.23
C ILE A 192 -6.32 0.15 -15.04
N GLU A 193 -5.61 0.20 -13.90
CA GLU A 193 -6.14 0.76 -12.66
C GLU A 193 -5.79 2.25 -12.52
N GLY A 194 -6.64 2.98 -11.85
CA GLY A 194 -6.51 4.41 -11.65
C GLY A 194 -6.45 4.80 -10.19
N HIS A 195 -5.98 6.02 -9.98
CA HIS A 195 -5.97 6.71 -8.69
C HIS A 195 -6.42 8.16 -8.94
N CYS A 196 -7.74 8.40 -8.95
CA CYS A 196 -8.26 9.69 -9.40
C CYS A 196 -9.24 10.34 -8.39
N PRO A 197 -8.78 10.68 -7.16
CA PRO A 197 -9.63 11.32 -6.17
C PRO A 197 -10.20 12.65 -6.69
N SER A 198 -11.47 12.89 -6.40
CA SER A 198 -12.18 14.14 -6.76
C SER A 198 -12.28 14.47 -8.26
N LEU A 199 -12.03 13.49 -9.13
CA LEU A 199 -12.21 13.66 -10.58
C LEU A 199 -13.68 13.41 -10.95
N LEU A 200 -14.30 14.36 -11.64
CA LEU A 200 -15.74 14.37 -11.98
C LEU A 200 -15.97 14.84 -13.41
N ASP A 201 -17.18 14.65 -13.90
CA ASP A 201 -17.73 15.19 -15.14
C ASP A 201 -16.83 14.91 -16.36
N LEU A 202 -16.55 15.92 -17.16
CA LEU A 202 -15.77 15.79 -18.39
C LEU A 202 -14.33 15.30 -18.14
N ASP A 203 -13.72 15.66 -17.00
CA ASP A 203 -12.36 15.23 -16.69
C ASP A 203 -12.34 13.74 -16.32
N LEU A 204 -13.35 13.22 -15.63
CA LEU A 204 -13.52 11.78 -15.43
C LEU A 204 -13.74 11.05 -16.75
N ALA A 205 -14.59 11.60 -17.62
CA ALA A 205 -14.82 11.01 -18.96
C ALA A 205 -13.54 10.96 -19.80
N LYS A 206 -12.69 11.99 -19.77
CA LYS A 206 -11.38 11.98 -20.44
C LYS A 206 -10.45 10.90 -19.88
N PHE A 207 -10.41 10.72 -18.57
CA PHE A 207 -9.60 9.71 -17.89
C PHE A 207 -10.02 8.29 -18.32
N LEU A 208 -11.32 8.02 -18.29
CA LEU A 208 -11.88 6.75 -18.78
C LEU A 208 -11.63 6.53 -20.28
N TYR A 209 -11.69 7.60 -21.09
CA TYR A 209 -11.43 7.51 -22.54
C TYR A 209 -9.99 7.09 -22.88
N LEU A 210 -9.04 7.32 -21.97
CA LEU A 210 -7.68 6.81 -22.08
C LEU A 210 -7.59 5.28 -21.87
N GLY A 211 -8.65 4.65 -21.36
CA GLY A 211 -8.73 3.21 -21.09
C GLY A 211 -8.59 2.85 -19.61
N ILE A 212 -8.43 3.83 -18.73
CA ILE A 212 -8.27 3.64 -17.29
C ILE A 212 -9.66 3.46 -16.68
N ASN A 213 -9.98 2.27 -16.19
CA ASN A 213 -11.36 1.91 -15.85
C ASN A 213 -11.54 1.22 -14.48
N GLY A 214 -10.58 1.37 -13.56
CA GLY A 214 -10.69 1.01 -12.14
C GLY A 214 -10.33 2.21 -11.26
N ASP A 215 -10.82 2.26 -10.03
CA ASP A 215 -10.45 3.28 -9.02
C ASP A 215 -10.80 2.79 -7.61
N HIS A 216 -9.83 2.91 -6.69
CA HIS A 216 -9.93 2.50 -5.28
C HIS A 216 -9.91 3.68 -4.30
N THR A 217 -9.75 4.92 -4.80
CA THR A 217 -9.55 6.08 -3.93
C THR A 217 -10.79 6.46 -3.09
N GLU A 218 -10.60 7.26 -2.05
CA GLU A 218 -11.71 7.69 -1.20
C GLU A 218 -12.64 8.65 -1.93
N HIS A 219 -13.94 8.33 -1.94
CA HIS A 219 -14.98 9.05 -2.65
C HIS A 219 -16.18 9.43 -1.79
N THR A 220 -16.89 10.46 -2.22
CA THR A 220 -18.26 10.74 -1.83
C THR A 220 -19.22 9.85 -2.61
N LEU A 221 -20.47 9.74 -2.17
CA LEU A 221 -21.49 8.97 -2.89
C LEU A 221 -21.70 9.49 -4.33
N GLU A 222 -21.63 10.80 -4.54
CA GLU A 222 -21.79 11.39 -5.88
C GLU A 222 -20.64 11.00 -6.82
N GLU A 223 -19.41 10.98 -6.32
CA GLU A 223 -18.25 10.51 -7.07
C GLU A 223 -18.35 9.04 -7.44
N VAL A 224 -18.86 8.19 -6.51
CA VAL A 224 -19.11 6.76 -6.78
C VAL A 224 -20.16 6.58 -7.88
N LYS A 225 -21.27 7.33 -7.82
CA LYS A 225 -22.33 7.27 -8.85
C LYS A 225 -21.77 7.59 -10.23
N GLN A 226 -21.05 8.71 -10.37
CA GLN A 226 -20.49 9.09 -11.67
C GLN A 226 -19.50 8.05 -12.21
N ARG A 227 -18.69 7.42 -11.37
CA ARG A 227 -17.78 6.35 -11.80
C ARG A 227 -18.53 5.15 -12.34
N ILE A 228 -19.49 4.65 -11.59
CA ILE A 228 -20.28 3.48 -11.98
C ILE A 228 -21.14 3.78 -13.22
N GLU A 229 -21.79 4.94 -13.29
CA GLU A 229 -22.60 5.36 -14.44
C GLU A 229 -21.78 5.50 -15.73
N ASN A 230 -20.48 5.80 -15.60
CA ASN A 230 -19.54 5.86 -16.73
C ASN A 230 -18.80 4.55 -17.00
N GLY A 231 -19.14 3.46 -16.30
CA GLY A 231 -18.58 2.12 -16.53
C GLY A 231 -17.24 1.87 -15.88
N MET A 232 -16.86 2.63 -14.85
CA MET A 232 -15.65 2.40 -14.07
C MET A 232 -15.89 1.30 -13.03
N PHE A 233 -14.96 0.35 -12.92
CA PHE A 233 -14.97 -0.66 -11.87
C PHE A 233 -14.60 -0.01 -10.54
N PHE A 234 -15.34 -0.34 -9.48
CA PHE A 234 -15.22 0.33 -8.19
C PHE A 234 -14.58 -0.60 -7.15
N GLU A 235 -13.45 -0.20 -6.60
CA GLU A 235 -12.70 -0.94 -5.60
C GLU A 235 -12.92 -0.34 -4.22
N ILE A 236 -13.49 -1.15 -3.31
CA ILE A 236 -13.97 -0.72 -2.01
C ILE A 236 -12.90 -1.01 -0.96
N GLN A 237 -12.12 -0.01 -0.58
CA GLN A 237 -11.21 -0.07 0.55
C GLN A 237 -11.90 0.34 1.88
N ASP A 238 -11.22 0.18 3.01
CA ASP A 238 -11.76 0.47 4.35
C ASP A 238 -12.36 1.88 4.49
N LYS A 239 -11.70 2.91 3.91
CA LYS A 239 -12.18 4.32 3.92
C LYS A 239 -13.48 4.52 3.14
N MET A 240 -13.82 3.56 2.26
CA MET A 240 -15.04 3.57 1.43
C MET A 240 -16.21 2.83 2.06
N LEU A 241 -16.02 2.18 3.20
CA LEU A 241 -17.09 1.54 3.95
C LEU A 241 -17.94 2.61 4.65
N LYS A 242 -18.80 3.26 3.86
CA LYS A 242 -19.75 4.30 4.29
C LYS A 242 -21.18 3.77 4.08
N PRO A 243 -22.09 3.93 5.05
CA PRO A 243 -23.45 3.37 4.95
C PRO A 243 -24.15 3.72 3.63
N GLU A 244 -24.08 4.99 3.21
CA GLU A 244 -24.73 5.48 1.99
C GLU A 244 -24.17 4.87 0.70
N ILE A 245 -22.88 4.50 0.68
CA ILE A 245 -22.23 3.86 -0.47
C ILE A 245 -22.63 2.38 -0.53
N LEU A 246 -22.54 1.68 0.60
CA LEU A 246 -22.95 0.27 0.69
C LEU A 246 -24.43 0.10 0.35
N GLU A 247 -25.29 1.00 0.85
CA GLU A 247 -26.71 1.00 0.54
C GLU A 247 -26.96 1.23 -0.96
N TYR A 248 -26.28 2.17 -1.59
CA TYR A 248 -26.37 2.42 -3.04
C TYR A 248 -26.00 1.19 -3.88
N ILE A 249 -24.91 0.51 -3.53
CA ILE A 249 -24.47 -0.71 -4.20
C ILE A 249 -25.54 -1.81 -4.07
N CYS A 250 -26.08 -2.00 -2.86
CA CYS A 250 -27.09 -3.03 -2.59
C CYS A 250 -28.41 -2.74 -3.31
N GLN A 251 -28.92 -1.51 -3.26
CA GLN A 251 -30.18 -1.11 -3.88
C GLN A 251 -30.15 -1.26 -5.41
N ASN A 252 -29.00 -1.00 -6.03
CA ASN A 252 -28.83 -1.11 -7.47
C ASN A 252 -28.21 -2.44 -7.91
N GLN A 253 -27.96 -3.38 -6.98
CA GLN A 253 -27.39 -4.72 -7.25
C GLN A 253 -26.06 -4.67 -8.03
N LEU A 254 -25.16 -3.76 -7.69
CA LEU A 254 -23.93 -3.44 -8.44
C LEU A 254 -22.76 -4.41 -8.13
N TYR A 255 -23.06 -5.60 -7.66
CA TYR A 255 -22.05 -6.57 -7.17
C TYR A 255 -21.06 -7.05 -8.23
N GLU A 256 -21.40 -7.01 -9.51
CA GLU A 256 -20.52 -7.36 -10.62
C GLU A 256 -19.53 -6.24 -10.99
N TYR A 257 -19.76 -5.03 -10.48
CA TYR A 257 -19.01 -3.82 -10.85
C TYR A 257 -18.14 -3.30 -9.70
N CYS A 258 -18.02 -4.07 -8.63
CA CYS A 258 -17.17 -3.70 -7.50
C CYS A 258 -16.48 -4.92 -6.86
N SER A 259 -15.35 -4.67 -6.20
CA SER A 259 -14.69 -5.64 -5.32
C SER A 259 -14.18 -4.95 -4.06
N PHE A 260 -13.91 -5.75 -3.02
CA PHE A 260 -13.18 -5.26 -1.84
C PHE A 260 -11.68 -5.35 -2.11
N VAL A 261 -10.93 -4.35 -1.63
CA VAL A 261 -9.47 -4.27 -1.70
C VAL A 261 -8.91 -3.70 -0.39
N THR A 262 -7.61 -3.89 -0.14
CA THR A 262 -7.00 -3.38 1.09
C THR A 262 -6.28 -2.06 0.92
N ASP A 263 -5.68 -1.78 -0.25
CA ASP A 263 -4.80 -0.61 -0.44
C ASP A 263 -3.63 -0.64 0.58
N ASP A 264 -3.24 0.50 1.12
CA ASP A 264 -2.21 0.65 2.14
C ASP A 264 -2.66 0.10 3.50
N THR A 265 -2.26 -1.12 3.83
CA THR A 265 -2.53 -1.71 5.15
C THR A 265 -1.22 -1.99 5.90
N MET A 266 -1.00 -1.28 6.99
CA MET A 266 0.24 -1.36 7.77
C MET A 266 0.32 -2.60 8.64
N ALA A 267 1.54 -3.02 8.99
CA ALA A 267 1.81 -4.26 9.72
C ALA A 267 1.06 -4.39 11.06
N ASP A 268 0.86 -3.30 11.80
CA ASP A 268 0.12 -3.30 13.07
C ASP A 268 -1.38 -3.57 12.86
N VAL A 269 -1.97 -3.02 11.80
CA VAL A 269 -3.36 -3.28 11.42
C VAL A 269 -3.52 -4.71 10.90
N LEU A 270 -2.60 -5.17 10.02
CA LEU A 270 -2.59 -6.56 9.53
C LEU A 270 -2.52 -7.57 10.69
N TYR A 271 -1.67 -7.30 11.68
CA TYR A 271 -1.52 -8.17 12.84
C TYR A 271 -2.77 -8.22 13.72
N GLU A 272 -3.45 -7.09 13.93
CA GLU A 272 -4.60 -7.01 14.85
C GLU A 272 -5.93 -7.38 14.19
N GLN A 273 -6.09 -7.08 12.92
CA GLN A 273 -7.39 -7.18 12.23
C GLN A 273 -7.37 -8.19 11.07
N GLY A 274 -6.22 -8.38 10.43
CA GLY A 274 -6.06 -9.15 9.20
C GLY A 274 -6.08 -8.28 7.94
N PRO A 275 -5.82 -8.90 6.77
CA PRO A 275 -5.86 -8.24 5.47
C PRO A 275 -7.32 -8.08 4.94
N LEU A 276 -7.57 -8.47 3.70
CA LEU A 276 -8.86 -8.32 3.03
C LEU A 276 -10.07 -8.88 3.82
N ASN A 277 -9.88 -9.97 4.56
CA ASN A 277 -10.96 -10.52 5.39
C ASN A 277 -11.51 -9.50 6.41
N ALA A 278 -10.68 -8.60 6.92
CA ALA A 278 -11.11 -7.55 7.85
C ALA A 278 -11.98 -6.49 7.17
N VAL A 279 -11.62 -6.06 5.95
CA VAL A 279 -12.42 -5.12 5.15
C VAL A 279 -13.79 -5.73 4.82
N VAL A 280 -13.81 -6.98 4.37
CA VAL A 280 -15.04 -7.71 4.03
C VAL A 280 -15.91 -7.93 5.28
N GLN A 281 -15.29 -8.31 6.41
CA GLN A 281 -16.00 -8.46 7.69
C GLN A 281 -16.68 -7.16 8.12
N LYS A 282 -15.96 -6.06 8.05
CA LYS A 282 -16.50 -4.74 8.40
C LYS A 282 -17.71 -4.36 7.51
N ALA A 283 -17.66 -4.67 6.21
CA ALA A 283 -18.80 -4.46 5.32
C ALA A 283 -20.02 -5.30 5.75
N ILE A 284 -19.82 -6.59 6.09
CA ILE A 284 -20.89 -7.47 6.61
C ILE A 284 -21.47 -6.91 7.91
N ASP A 285 -20.62 -6.49 8.84
CA ASP A 285 -21.05 -5.91 10.13
C ASP A 285 -21.83 -4.60 9.95
N MET A 286 -21.59 -3.86 8.86
CA MET A 286 -22.35 -2.67 8.46
C MET A 286 -23.65 -3.00 7.69
N GLY A 287 -23.97 -4.29 7.50
CA GLY A 287 -25.22 -4.74 6.87
C GLY A 287 -25.12 -5.05 5.38
N PHE A 288 -23.92 -5.10 4.79
CA PHE A 288 -23.76 -5.61 3.42
C PHE A 288 -24.11 -7.10 3.40
N PRO A 289 -24.94 -7.59 2.45
CA PRO A 289 -25.37 -8.99 2.44
C PRO A 289 -24.17 -9.94 2.33
N MET A 290 -24.07 -10.88 3.26
CA MET A 290 -22.92 -11.78 3.42
C MET A 290 -22.55 -12.53 2.14
N GLU A 291 -23.54 -13.14 1.46
CA GLU A 291 -23.28 -13.88 0.21
C GLU A 291 -22.75 -12.96 -0.91
N GLN A 292 -23.21 -11.72 -0.93
CA GLN A 292 -22.74 -10.73 -1.88
C GLN A 292 -21.32 -10.24 -1.51
N ALA A 293 -21.03 -10.09 -0.22
CA ALA A 293 -19.69 -9.74 0.25
C ALA A 293 -18.68 -10.82 -0.14
N ILE A 294 -19.01 -12.10 0.06
CA ILE A 294 -18.18 -13.23 -0.39
C ILE A 294 -18.00 -13.19 -1.91
N TYR A 295 -19.07 -12.93 -2.67
CA TYR A 295 -19.01 -12.83 -4.12
C TYR A 295 -18.08 -11.72 -4.60
N CYS A 296 -18.19 -10.51 -4.02
CA CYS A 296 -17.34 -9.35 -4.33
C CYS A 296 -15.90 -9.48 -3.83
N ALA A 297 -15.62 -10.42 -2.93
CA ALA A 297 -14.27 -10.69 -2.42
C ALA A 297 -13.59 -11.93 -3.06
N THR A 298 -14.30 -12.67 -3.93
CA THR A 298 -13.79 -13.92 -4.52
C THR A 298 -13.97 -13.96 -6.03
N TYR A 299 -15.21 -13.94 -6.52
CA TYR A 299 -15.51 -14.11 -7.94
C TYR A 299 -15.30 -12.84 -8.75
N THR A 300 -15.85 -11.72 -8.32
CA THR A 300 -15.79 -10.45 -9.05
C THR A 300 -14.34 -9.94 -9.25
N PRO A 301 -13.46 -9.93 -8.23
CA PRO A 301 -12.07 -9.52 -8.46
C PRO A 301 -11.35 -10.45 -9.44
N CYS A 302 -11.62 -11.75 -9.42
CA CYS A 302 -11.06 -12.68 -10.40
C CYS A 302 -11.55 -12.40 -11.82
N GLN A 303 -12.85 -12.04 -12.01
CA GLN A 303 -13.34 -11.65 -13.33
C GLN A 303 -12.70 -10.34 -13.80
N ARG A 304 -12.51 -9.37 -12.91
CA ARG A 304 -11.84 -8.10 -13.21
C ARG A 304 -10.42 -8.31 -13.73
N MET A 305 -9.63 -9.17 -13.07
CA MET A 305 -8.23 -9.44 -13.41
C MET A 305 -8.05 -10.57 -14.43
N HIS A 306 -9.13 -11.04 -15.07
CA HIS A 306 -9.12 -12.13 -16.04
C HIS A 306 -8.57 -13.46 -15.48
N PHE A 307 -8.67 -13.67 -14.17
CA PHE A 307 -8.29 -14.92 -13.49
C PHE A 307 -9.42 -15.95 -13.60
N TYR A 308 -9.61 -16.48 -14.81
CA TYR A 308 -10.70 -17.42 -15.08
C TYR A 308 -10.49 -18.83 -14.51
N ASP A 309 -9.36 -19.10 -13.90
CA ASP A 309 -8.99 -20.37 -13.28
C ASP A 309 -9.32 -20.46 -11.78
N ARG A 310 -9.80 -19.38 -11.14
CA ARG A 310 -10.05 -19.28 -9.69
C ARG A 310 -11.30 -18.47 -9.34
N GLY A 311 -11.52 -18.15 -8.06
CA GLY A 311 -12.62 -17.31 -7.57
C GLY A 311 -13.96 -17.99 -7.44
N ALA A 312 -14.07 -19.29 -7.77
CA ALA A 312 -15.29 -20.08 -7.62
C ALA A 312 -14.97 -21.53 -7.31
N ILE A 313 -15.83 -22.18 -6.52
CA ILE A 313 -15.78 -23.63 -6.30
C ILE A 313 -16.53 -24.31 -7.44
N ALA A 314 -15.79 -24.69 -8.49
CA ALA A 314 -16.35 -25.30 -9.69
C ALA A 314 -15.31 -26.20 -10.38
N PRO A 315 -15.72 -27.28 -11.08
CA PRO A 315 -14.79 -28.17 -11.77
C PRO A 315 -13.86 -27.43 -12.71
N GLY A 316 -12.55 -27.78 -12.64
CA GLY A 316 -11.47 -27.17 -13.42
C GLY A 316 -10.84 -25.90 -12.83
N LYS A 317 -11.46 -25.27 -11.83
CA LYS A 317 -10.90 -24.14 -11.09
C LYS A 317 -9.88 -24.64 -10.06
N LEU A 318 -8.88 -23.79 -9.74
CA LEU A 318 -7.93 -24.06 -8.66
C LEU A 318 -8.65 -24.30 -7.34
N ALA A 319 -8.21 -25.30 -6.60
CA ALA A 319 -8.80 -25.66 -5.33
C ALA A 319 -8.30 -24.77 -4.18
N ASP A 320 -8.54 -23.46 -4.35
CA ASP A 320 -8.25 -22.41 -3.38
C ASP A 320 -9.53 -22.11 -2.61
N PHE A 321 -9.56 -22.47 -1.33
CA PHE A 321 -10.75 -22.32 -0.51
C PHE A 321 -10.44 -22.21 0.97
N MET A 322 -11.40 -21.73 1.74
CA MET A 322 -11.37 -21.79 3.20
C MET A 322 -12.62 -22.42 3.77
N LEU A 323 -12.46 -23.01 4.95
CA LEU A 323 -13.54 -23.53 5.77
C LEU A 323 -13.84 -22.55 6.90
N LEU A 324 -15.12 -22.23 7.09
CA LEU A 324 -15.62 -21.32 8.12
C LEU A 324 -16.65 -22.06 8.98
N LYS A 325 -16.64 -21.80 10.26
CA LYS A 325 -17.69 -22.29 11.17
C LYS A 325 -19.01 -21.55 10.95
N ASP A 326 -18.92 -20.24 10.74
CA ASP A 326 -20.01 -19.32 10.48
C ASP A 326 -19.61 -18.41 9.32
N PRO A 327 -20.39 -18.33 8.22
CA PRO A 327 -20.01 -17.52 7.06
C PRO A 327 -20.17 -16.01 7.29
N SER A 328 -20.88 -15.61 8.34
CA SER A 328 -20.95 -14.19 8.77
C SER A 328 -19.71 -13.75 9.54
N VAL A 329 -18.80 -14.68 9.87
CA VAL A 329 -17.55 -14.42 10.57
C VAL A 329 -16.40 -14.95 9.72
N LEU A 330 -15.72 -14.06 9.00
CA LEU A 330 -14.64 -14.40 8.07
C LEU A 330 -13.32 -14.73 8.81
N LYS A 331 -13.40 -15.68 9.74
CA LYS A 331 -12.27 -16.24 10.46
C LYS A 331 -12.09 -17.72 10.08
N PRO A 332 -11.06 -18.05 9.30
CA PRO A 332 -10.85 -19.41 8.81
C PRO A 332 -10.61 -20.42 9.95
N GLU A 333 -11.23 -21.60 9.85
CA GLU A 333 -10.82 -22.81 10.59
C GLU A 333 -9.68 -23.52 9.84
N ALA A 334 -9.70 -23.48 8.49
CA ALA A 334 -8.63 -23.98 7.63
C ALA A 334 -8.64 -23.25 6.29
N VAL A 335 -7.45 -23.10 5.67
CA VAL A 335 -7.28 -22.51 4.33
C VAL A 335 -6.46 -23.47 3.47
N PHE A 336 -6.89 -23.63 2.24
CA PHE A 336 -6.29 -24.52 1.26
C PHE A 336 -5.90 -23.74 0.00
N LYS A 337 -4.70 -24.02 -0.49
CA LYS A 337 -4.17 -23.53 -1.75
C LYS A 337 -3.90 -24.72 -2.66
N ASN A 338 -4.50 -24.74 -3.86
CA ASN A 338 -4.43 -25.88 -4.78
C ASN A 338 -4.81 -27.23 -4.11
N GLY A 339 -5.75 -27.21 -3.17
CA GLY A 339 -6.16 -28.40 -2.42
C GLY A 339 -5.21 -28.84 -1.31
N VAL A 340 -4.10 -28.12 -1.09
CA VAL A 340 -3.15 -28.37 0.00
C VAL A 340 -3.42 -27.40 1.14
N PRO A 341 -3.50 -27.85 2.41
CA PRO A 341 -3.70 -26.94 3.54
C PRO A 341 -2.47 -26.04 3.72
N ILE A 342 -2.72 -24.72 3.80
CA ILE A 342 -1.70 -23.70 4.14
C ILE A 342 -1.92 -23.13 5.53
N TYR A 343 -3.11 -23.35 6.10
CA TYR A 343 -3.44 -22.97 7.47
C TYR A 343 -4.50 -23.92 8.04
N ALA A 344 -4.33 -24.29 9.30
CA ALA A 344 -5.35 -24.94 10.11
C ALA A 344 -5.23 -24.47 11.56
N LYS A 345 -6.35 -24.06 12.15
CA LYS A 345 -6.40 -23.34 13.43
C LYS A 345 -5.82 -24.13 14.61
N ASP A 346 -6.06 -25.43 14.65
CA ASP A 346 -5.67 -26.31 15.76
C ASP A 346 -4.35 -27.07 15.47
N GLU A 347 -3.71 -26.81 14.35
CA GLU A 347 -2.44 -27.43 13.99
C GLU A 347 -1.25 -26.46 14.21
N PRO A 348 -0.05 -27.00 14.46
CA PRO A 348 1.17 -26.18 14.48
C PRO A 348 1.27 -25.39 13.16
N GLN A 349 1.49 -24.09 13.25
CA GLN A 349 1.68 -23.27 12.05
C GLN A 349 2.76 -23.88 11.16
N LEU A 350 2.43 -24.13 9.90
CA LEU A 350 3.38 -24.60 8.92
C LEU A 350 4.53 -23.58 8.85
N PRO A 351 5.80 -24.01 9.04
CA PRO A 351 6.92 -23.12 8.87
C PRO A 351 6.88 -22.57 7.42
N LEU A 352 7.19 -21.29 7.24
CA LEU A 352 7.60 -20.82 5.92
C LEU A 352 8.66 -21.80 5.42
N SER A 353 8.57 -22.22 4.16
CA SER A 353 9.58 -23.11 3.56
C SER A 353 10.97 -22.60 3.93
N ALA A 354 11.90 -23.49 4.26
CA ALA A 354 13.19 -23.15 4.86
C ALA A 354 14.09 -22.23 4.01
N SER A 355 13.69 -21.85 2.79
CA SER A 355 14.36 -20.86 1.95
C SER A 355 13.61 -19.53 2.00
N THR A 356 14.00 -18.67 2.93
CA THR A 356 13.76 -17.23 2.79
C THR A 356 14.46 -16.76 1.52
N TYR A 357 13.75 -15.94 0.71
CA TYR A 357 14.39 -15.30 -0.45
C TYR A 357 15.49 -14.37 0.04
N GLU A 358 16.68 -14.47 -0.52
CA GLU A 358 17.79 -13.58 -0.21
C GLU A 358 17.88 -12.51 -1.29
N PHE A 359 17.62 -11.26 -0.93
CA PHE A 359 17.75 -10.14 -1.84
C PHE A 359 19.22 -9.88 -2.18
N PRO A 360 19.54 -9.27 -3.33
CA PRO A 360 20.91 -8.90 -3.67
C PRO A 360 21.54 -7.99 -2.62
N ALA A 361 22.85 -8.13 -2.40
CA ALA A 361 23.58 -7.44 -1.32
C ALA A 361 23.43 -5.90 -1.32
N ASP A 362 23.22 -5.29 -2.50
CA ASP A 362 23.01 -3.85 -2.61
C ASP A 362 21.57 -3.40 -2.19
N PHE A 363 20.63 -4.34 -2.00
CA PHE A 363 19.34 -4.07 -1.40
C PHE A 363 19.46 -3.81 0.11
N TYR A 364 20.46 -4.42 0.75
CA TYR A 364 20.79 -4.20 2.16
C TYR A 364 21.77 -3.03 2.37
N ARG A 365 22.10 -2.27 1.31
CA ARG A 365 22.98 -1.10 1.33
C ARG A 365 22.37 0.06 0.54
N SER A 366 21.10 0.35 0.82
CA SER A 366 20.33 1.34 0.06
C SER A 366 20.33 2.73 0.68
N VAL A 367 20.96 2.92 1.84
CA VAL A 367 21.05 4.22 2.51
C VAL A 367 22.47 4.77 2.31
N GLN A 368 22.66 5.55 1.24
CA GLN A 368 23.93 6.14 0.82
C GLN A 368 23.88 7.68 1.00
N LEU A 369 23.98 8.12 2.25
CA LEU A 369 23.89 9.53 2.61
C LEU A 369 25.21 10.28 2.34
N PRO A 370 25.16 11.59 2.05
CA PRO A 370 26.33 12.46 2.22
C PRO A 370 26.72 12.50 3.71
N GLU A 371 27.95 12.93 4.00
CA GLU A 371 28.33 13.20 5.39
C GLU A 371 27.48 14.33 5.98
N ILE A 372 26.78 14.06 7.09
CA ILE A 372 25.92 15.01 7.80
C ILE A 372 26.56 15.41 9.12
N PHE A 373 26.62 16.72 9.35
CA PHE A 373 27.22 17.33 10.55
C PHE A 373 26.18 18.19 11.29
N LEU A 374 26.42 18.52 12.54
CA LEU A 374 25.57 19.42 13.34
C LEU A 374 25.29 20.78 12.64
N LYS A 375 26.25 21.29 11.88
CA LYS A 375 26.11 22.55 11.12
C LYS A 375 25.01 22.46 10.03
N ASP A 376 24.72 21.26 9.54
CA ASP A 376 23.74 21.05 8.47
C ASP A 376 22.30 21.13 8.98
N PHE A 377 22.08 21.11 10.32
CA PHE A 377 20.79 21.39 10.94
C PHE A 377 20.54 22.89 11.18
N GLN A 378 21.19 23.73 10.42
CA GLN A 378 21.05 25.19 10.46
C GLN A 378 20.54 25.69 9.12
N VAL A 379 19.51 26.53 9.14
CA VAL A 379 18.93 27.11 7.93
C VAL A 379 19.48 28.54 7.75
N ASN A 380 20.11 28.78 6.61
CA ASN A 380 20.72 30.09 6.30
C ASN A 380 19.67 31.11 5.88
N ALA A 381 19.84 32.34 6.30
CA ALA A 381 19.08 33.49 5.84
C ALA A 381 19.96 34.38 4.92
N PRO A 382 19.37 35.13 3.95
CA PRO A 382 20.14 35.98 3.02
C PRO A 382 20.62 37.31 3.63
N PHE A 383 20.58 37.46 4.97
CA PHE A 383 20.99 38.63 5.72
C PHE A 383 21.45 38.24 7.13
N GLN A 384 22.23 39.09 7.79
CA GLN A 384 22.91 38.73 9.04
C GLN A 384 22.04 38.84 10.28
N GLU A 385 21.19 39.87 10.37
CA GLU A 385 20.36 40.17 11.55
C GLU A 385 18.98 40.66 11.15
N GLY A 386 17.93 40.29 11.89
CA GLY A 386 16.56 40.74 11.67
C GLY A 386 15.53 39.61 11.85
N TYR A 387 14.51 39.63 11.00
CA TYR A 387 13.44 38.64 10.98
C TYR A 387 13.18 38.13 9.57
N ALA A 388 12.99 36.84 9.42
CA ALA A 388 12.57 36.18 8.20
C ALA A 388 11.12 35.64 8.36
N THR A 389 10.28 35.94 7.40
CA THR A 389 8.97 35.26 7.27
C THR A 389 9.20 33.97 6.49
N VAL A 390 9.00 32.83 7.13
CA VAL A 390 9.21 31.51 6.54
C VAL A 390 7.91 30.76 6.31
N ARG A 391 7.88 29.90 5.28
CA ARG A 391 6.81 28.94 5.06
C ARG A 391 6.98 27.75 6.01
N VAL A 392 5.90 27.37 6.65
CA VAL A 392 5.84 26.24 7.57
C VAL A 392 4.73 25.31 7.11
N ILE A 393 5.02 24.00 7.10
CA ILE A 393 4.02 22.95 6.84
C ILE A 393 3.23 22.76 8.13
N GLU A 394 1.94 23.09 8.10
CA GLU A 394 1.03 22.84 9.22
C GLU A 394 0.34 21.48 9.00
N ILE A 395 0.56 20.56 9.93
CA ILE A 395 0.02 19.19 9.89
C ILE A 395 -1.38 19.21 10.52
N ASN A 396 -2.37 18.70 9.77
CA ASN A 396 -3.73 18.53 10.25
C ASN A 396 -3.87 17.25 11.09
N PRO A 397 -4.77 17.18 12.08
CA PRO A 397 -4.92 16.01 12.96
C PRO A 397 -5.56 14.79 12.27
N ASP A 398 -6.37 15.01 11.23
CA ASP A 398 -7.27 13.98 10.68
C ASP A 398 -7.01 13.63 9.21
N ARG A 399 -6.08 14.36 8.55
CA ARG A 399 -5.84 14.23 7.10
C ARG A 399 -4.37 14.29 6.77
N THR A 400 -3.95 13.61 5.71
CA THR A 400 -2.61 13.70 5.12
C THR A 400 -2.38 15.02 4.36
N HIS A 401 -3.44 15.75 4.04
CA HIS A 401 -3.36 17.09 3.48
C HIS A 401 -2.77 18.06 4.50
N THR A 402 -1.84 18.88 4.06
CA THR A 402 -1.19 19.90 4.89
C THR A 402 -1.74 21.29 4.58
N THR A 403 -1.38 22.27 5.39
CA THR A 403 -1.70 23.67 5.17
C THR A 403 -0.43 24.50 5.20
N GLU A 404 -0.32 25.56 4.38
CA GLU A 404 0.77 26.53 4.47
C GLU A 404 0.49 27.51 5.60
N LYS A 405 1.49 27.72 6.45
CA LYS A 405 1.49 28.75 7.47
C LYS A 405 2.74 29.63 7.34
N LEU A 406 2.56 30.92 7.53
CA LEU A 406 3.69 31.87 7.55
C LEU A 406 4.04 32.20 8.99
N VAL A 407 5.32 32.04 9.36
CA VAL A 407 5.85 32.31 10.68
C VAL A 407 7.02 33.27 10.59
N GLU A 408 7.03 34.29 11.45
CA GLU A 408 8.17 35.22 11.55
C GLU A 408 9.18 34.62 12.55
N MET A 409 10.42 34.42 12.10
CA MET A 409 11.52 33.85 12.90
C MET A 409 12.71 34.82 12.97
N PRO A 410 13.36 34.94 14.14
CA PRO A 410 14.56 35.77 14.26
C PRO A 410 15.70 35.21 13.41
N VAL A 411 16.53 36.10 12.88
CA VAL A 411 17.80 35.80 12.19
C VAL A 411 18.95 36.39 12.97
N LYS A 412 19.95 35.57 13.28
CA LYS A 412 21.20 35.97 13.96
C LYS A 412 22.37 35.33 13.25
N ALA A 413 23.40 36.14 12.98
CA ALA A 413 24.60 35.70 12.27
C ALA A 413 24.31 34.95 10.96
N GLY A 414 23.31 35.42 10.20
CA GLY A 414 22.90 34.80 8.94
C GLY A 414 22.14 33.47 9.04
N LYS A 415 21.64 33.12 10.24
CA LYS A 415 20.92 31.85 10.48
C LYS A 415 19.55 32.09 11.08
N ILE A 416 18.56 31.32 10.65
CA ILE A 416 17.20 31.32 11.23
C ILE A 416 17.27 30.66 12.60
N CYS A 417 16.84 31.38 13.66
CA CYS A 417 16.74 30.86 15.02
C CYS A 417 15.36 30.20 15.20
N TRP A 418 15.24 28.96 14.77
CA TRP A 418 13.97 28.24 14.75
C TRP A 418 13.64 27.54 16.06
N GLU A 419 14.64 27.26 16.93
CA GLU A 419 14.52 26.41 18.12
C GLU A 419 13.48 26.92 19.14
N ASN A 420 13.26 28.23 19.17
CA ASN A 420 12.27 28.88 20.06
C ASN A 420 11.01 29.37 19.33
N SER A 421 10.83 28.99 18.06
CA SER A 421 9.70 29.44 17.24
C SER A 421 8.41 28.67 17.48
N GLY A 422 8.47 27.55 18.22
CA GLY A 422 7.37 26.57 18.34
C GLY A 422 7.20 25.70 17.11
N CYS A 423 8.13 25.77 16.14
CA CYS A 423 8.20 24.89 14.98
C CYS A 423 9.33 23.86 15.14
N LEU A 424 9.22 22.74 14.42
CA LEU A 424 10.30 21.77 14.28
C LEU A 424 11.07 22.03 12.99
N LEU A 425 12.37 21.80 13.00
CA LEU A 425 13.12 21.66 11.75
C LEU A 425 12.79 20.30 11.12
N ALA A 426 12.60 20.29 9.81
CA ALA A 426 12.47 19.09 9.00
C ALA A 426 13.50 19.11 7.87
N MET A 427 14.10 17.96 7.61
CA MET A 427 15.06 17.77 6.52
C MET A 427 14.70 16.51 5.75
N VAL A 428 14.89 16.57 4.43
CA VAL A 428 14.87 15.40 3.54
C VAL A 428 16.24 15.28 2.89
N VAL A 429 16.94 14.20 3.18
CA VAL A 429 18.29 13.93 2.68
C VAL A 429 18.21 12.86 1.60
N GLU A 430 18.70 13.17 0.40
CA GLU A 430 18.80 12.20 -0.68
C GLU A 430 19.68 11.01 -0.25
N ARG A 431 19.13 9.79 -0.32
CA ARG A 431 19.79 8.58 0.17
C ARG A 431 20.15 7.54 -0.88
N HIS A 432 19.84 7.82 -2.15
CA HIS A 432 20.10 6.88 -3.25
C HIS A 432 21.53 7.01 -3.81
N GLY A 433 22.32 7.96 -3.27
CA GLY A 433 23.71 8.21 -3.69
C GLY A 433 23.82 8.91 -5.04
N LYS A 434 22.80 9.66 -5.46
CA LYS A 434 22.76 10.33 -6.77
C LYS A 434 23.35 11.74 -6.75
N ASN A 435 22.94 12.56 -5.80
CA ASN A 435 23.29 14.00 -5.80
C ASN A 435 23.59 14.59 -4.42
N GLY A 436 23.22 13.88 -3.33
CA GLY A 436 23.45 14.35 -1.97
C GLY A 436 22.64 15.58 -1.56
N ASN A 437 21.53 15.84 -2.23
CA ASN A 437 20.65 16.98 -1.93
C ASN A 437 20.09 16.91 -0.51
N ILE A 438 19.87 18.10 0.08
CA ILE A 438 19.19 18.26 1.37
C ILE A 438 18.11 19.33 1.23
N GLY A 439 16.85 18.93 1.32
CA GLY A 439 15.72 19.84 1.38
C GLY A 439 15.39 20.22 2.82
N TYR A 440 15.07 21.50 3.05
CA TYR A 440 14.74 22.04 4.37
C TYR A 440 13.31 22.55 4.43
N GLY A 441 12.65 22.28 5.56
CA GLY A 441 11.33 22.78 5.87
C GLY A 441 11.14 22.97 7.37
N PHE A 442 9.99 23.55 7.73
CA PHE A 442 9.57 23.66 9.12
C PHE A 442 8.19 23.03 9.27
N LEU A 443 7.94 22.39 10.43
CA LEU A 443 6.67 21.75 10.76
C LEU A 443 6.00 22.44 11.96
N THR A 444 4.67 22.49 11.93
CA THR A 444 3.83 22.94 13.05
C THR A 444 2.49 22.19 13.06
N GLY A 445 1.58 22.58 13.93
CA GLY A 445 0.26 21.94 14.04
C GLY A 445 0.32 20.66 14.86
N SER A 446 -0.23 19.58 14.30
CA SER A 446 -0.35 18.26 14.98
C SER A 446 0.95 17.43 14.98
N CYS A 447 2.12 18.04 14.76
CA CYS A 447 3.43 17.38 14.79
C CYS A 447 3.96 17.17 16.24
N LEU A 448 5.15 16.57 16.34
CA LEU A 448 5.88 16.42 17.62
C LEU A 448 5.98 17.76 18.35
N LYS A 449 5.95 17.70 19.67
CA LYS A 449 6.21 18.87 20.53
C LYS A 449 7.62 18.83 21.14
N LYS A 450 8.30 17.71 21.08
CA LYS A 450 9.65 17.45 21.58
C LYS A 450 10.20 16.19 20.92
N GLY A 451 11.53 16.00 20.99
CA GLY A 451 12.22 14.84 20.42
C GLY A 451 12.34 14.91 18.90
N THR A 452 12.63 13.78 18.31
CA THR A 452 12.96 13.64 16.87
C THR A 452 12.31 12.38 16.31
N VAL A 453 11.87 12.43 15.07
CA VAL A 453 11.47 11.29 14.23
C VAL A 453 12.38 11.23 13.02
N ALA A 454 12.79 10.02 12.62
CA ALA A 454 13.49 9.78 11.36
C ALA A 454 12.99 8.50 10.70
N THR A 455 12.89 8.52 9.37
CA THR A 455 12.43 7.37 8.58
C THR A 455 12.91 7.40 7.14
N THR A 456 13.12 6.21 6.57
CA THR A 456 13.28 5.98 5.13
C THR A 456 11.96 5.56 4.47
N TYR A 457 10.93 5.23 5.25
CA TYR A 457 9.57 5.00 4.75
C TYR A 457 8.87 6.36 4.59
N PHE A 458 9.13 7.01 3.45
CA PHE A 458 8.75 8.41 3.18
C PHE A 458 8.31 8.57 1.73
N HIS A 459 7.04 8.51 1.50
CA HIS A 459 6.38 8.39 0.19
C HIS A 459 6.66 9.55 -0.77
N ASP A 460 6.82 9.30 -2.07
CA ASP A 460 7.08 7.97 -2.65
C ASP A 460 8.57 7.82 -2.95
N HIS A 461 9.33 8.93 -2.91
CA HIS A 461 10.75 8.96 -3.25
C HIS A 461 11.66 8.26 -2.21
N HIS A 462 11.14 7.92 -1.04
CA HIS A 462 11.82 7.21 0.06
C HIS A 462 13.19 7.72 0.45
N ASN A 463 13.43 9.02 0.32
CA ASN A 463 14.61 9.68 0.87
C ASN A 463 14.55 9.68 2.41
N LEU A 464 15.68 9.90 3.07
CA LEU A 464 15.70 9.98 4.52
C LEU A 464 15.02 11.26 4.99
N PHE A 465 13.91 11.12 5.69
CA PHE A 465 13.26 12.20 6.41
C PHE A 465 13.72 12.22 7.86
N VAL A 466 14.02 13.42 8.38
CA VAL A 466 14.24 13.65 9.80
C VAL A 466 13.60 14.96 10.21
N ALA A 467 12.85 14.94 11.33
CA ALA A 467 12.28 16.15 11.92
C ALA A 467 12.39 16.13 13.44
N GLY A 468 12.78 17.25 14.04
CA GLY A 468 12.98 17.28 15.48
C GLY A 468 13.11 18.68 16.06
N SER A 469 13.18 18.73 17.40
CA SER A 469 13.35 19.93 18.19
C SER A 469 14.81 20.14 18.65
N SER A 470 15.72 19.20 18.36
CA SER A 470 17.13 19.25 18.77
C SER A 470 18.03 18.77 17.64
N PRO A 471 19.00 19.58 17.15
CA PRO A 471 20.00 19.16 16.17
C PRO A 471 20.80 17.92 16.58
N ASP A 472 21.13 17.77 17.88
CA ASP A 472 21.87 16.60 18.38
C ASP A 472 21.06 15.30 18.24
N ASP A 473 19.78 15.32 18.63
CA ASP A 473 18.88 14.18 18.48
C ASP A 473 18.63 13.86 16.99
N MET A 474 18.55 14.89 16.13
CA MET A 474 18.39 14.71 14.69
C MET A 474 19.63 14.06 14.06
N LEU A 475 20.85 14.50 14.42
CA LEU A 475 22.09 13.89 13.93
C LEU A 475 22.21 12.44 14.42
N PHE A 476 21.91 12.19 15.69
CA PHE A 476 21.88 10.84 16.25
C PHE A 476 20.92 9.94 15.48
N ALA A 477 19.71 10.44 15.17
CA ALA A 477 18.70 9.68 14.42
C ALA A 477 19.14 9.37 12.98
N VAL A 478 19.75 10.35 12.27
CA VAL A 478 20.30 10.15 10.92
C VAL A 478 21.38 9.05 10.91
N ASN A 479 22.34 9.13 11.83
CA ASN A 479 23.40 8.13 11.94
C ASN A 479 22.83 6.74 12.23
N ARG A 480 21.83 6.64 13.12
CA ARG A 480 21.20 5.36 13.45
C ARG A 480 20.44 4.76 12.25
N ILE A 481 19.71 5.56 11.47
CA ILE A 481 19.07 5.09 10.23
C ILE A 481 20.09 4.57 9.23
N GLN A 482 21.24 5.23 9.12
CA GLN A 482 22.32 4.79 8.23
C GLN A 482 22.93 3.45 8.70
N GLU A 483 23.13 3.27 9.99
CA GLU A 483 23.58 1.98 10.57
C GLU A 483 22.59 0.85 10.28
N LEU A 484 21.28 1.12 10.43
CA LEU A 484 20.20 0.16 10.19
C LEU A 484 19.97 -0.13 8.70
N GLN A 485 20.53 0.70 7.80
CA GLN A 485 20.24 0.71 6.36
C GLN A 485 18.75 0.94 6.05
N GLY A 486 18.08 1.70 6.90
CA GLY A 486 16.69 2.11 6.79
C GLY A 486 15.86 1.76 8.01
N GLY A 487 14.77 2.46 8.18
CA GLY A 487 13.91 2.24 9.32
C GLY A 487 12.97 3.38 9.65
N PHE A 488 12.30 3.22 10.77
CA PHE A 488 11.48 4.24 11.40
C PHE A 488 11.86 4.31 12.88
N LEU A 489 12.29 5.45 13.37
CA LEU A 489 12.68 5.58 14.76
C LEU A 489 12.31 6.93 15.38
N THR A 490 12.20 6.94 16.71
CA THR A 490 12.01 8.16 17.49
C THR A 490 13.11 8.26 18.56
N VAL A 491 13.61 9.49 18.75
CA VAL A 491 14.71 9.80 19.65
C VAL A 491 14.34 10.97 20.55
N LYS A 492 14.82 10.94 21.78
CA LYS A 492 14.73 12.07 22.70
C LYS A 492 15.87 12.04 23.71
N ASP A 493 16.51 13.19 23.92
CA ASP A 493 17.60 13.39 24.90
C ASP A 493 18.73 12.35 24.70
N GLY A 494 19.13 12.10 23.43
CA GLY A 494 20.17 11.14 23.04
C GLY A 494 19.78 9.66 23.23
N ARG A 495 18.49 9.35 23.39
CA ARG A 495 18.01 7.97 23.60
C ARG A 495 16.97 7.57 22.57
N ILE A 496 17.09 6.36 22.04
CA ILE A 496 16.07 5.73 21.19
C ILE A 496 14.86 5.40 22.06
N LEU A 497 13.69 5.90 21.69
CA LEU A 497 12.42 5.57 22.35
C LEU A 497 11.71 4.39 21.68
N SER A 498 11.78 4.33 20.34
CA SER A 498 11.30 3.20 19.55
C SER A 498 12.08 3.10 18.24
N GLU A 499 12.23 1.89 17.74
CA GLU A 499 12.98 1.57 16.53
C GLU A 499 12.32 0.43 15.77
N LEU A 500 12.17 0.61 14.47
CA LEU A 500 11.78 -0.41 13.51
C LEU A 500 12.82 -0.41 12.37
N ALA A 501 13.62 -1.46 12.26
CA ALA A 501 14.61 -1.61 11.20
C ALA A 501 13.95 -2.11 9.91
N LEU A 502 14.31 -1.49 8.78
CA LEU A 502 13.87 -1.83 7.43
C LEU A 502 15.09 -2.05 6.51
N PRO A 503 15.83 -3.16 6.71
CA PRO A 503 17.13 -3.36 6.07
C PRO A 503 17.04 -3.60 4.56
N VAL A 504 15.92 -4.10 4.05
CA VAL A 504 15.75 -4.35 2.62
C VAL A 504 15.24 -3.08 1.95
N CYS A 505 16.10 -2.44 1.21
CA CYS A 505 15.86 -1.18 0.49
C CYS A 505 15.38 0.00 1.36
N GLY A 506 15.57 -0.08 2.68
CA GLY A 506 15.00 0.92 3.60
C GLY A 506 13.47 0.88 3.70
N LEU A 507 12.84 -0.17 3.21
CA LEU A 507 11.38 -0.33 3.08
C LEU A 507 10.86 -1.56 3.79
N LEU A 508 11.54 -2.71 3.68
CA LEU A 508 11.03 -3.99 4.13
C LEU A 508 11.90 -4.60 5.23
N SER A 509 11.25 -5.39 6.06
CA SER A 509 11.84 -6.21 7.11
C SER A 509 11.60 -7.70 6.82
N GLU A 510 12.59 -8.54 7.10
CA GLU A 510 12.51 -10.00 7.00
C GLU A 510 11.97 -10.64 8.29
N LYS A 511 11.10 -9.93 8.99
CA LYS A 511 10.41 -10.40 10.19
C LYS A 511 8.94 -10.68 9.89
N SER A 512 8.30 -11.45 10.76
CA SER A 512 6.88 -11.74 10.66
C SER A 512 6.03 -10.47 10.78
N ILE A 513 4.82 -10.50 10.22
CA ILE A 513 3.82 -9.41 10.39
C ILE A 513 3.58 -9.10 11.87
N ARG A 514 3.59 -10.12 12.74
CA ARG A 514 3.46 -9.92 14.19
C ARG A 514 4.60 -9.08 14.77
N GLU A 515 5.85 -9.43 14.46
CA GLU A 515 7.03 -8.71 14.97
C GLU A 515 7.07 -7.29 14.45
N ASN A 516 6.84 -7.11 13.14
CA ASN A 516 6.78 -5.81 12.49
C ASN A 516 5.62 -4.97 13.05
N GLY A 517 4.44 -5.57 13.24
CA GLY A 517 3.27 -4.90 13.80
C GLY A 517 3.49 -4.41 15.23
N LEU A 518 4.11 -5.23 16.08
CA LEU A 518 4.45 -4.82 17.46
C LEU A 518 5.47 -3.68 17.48
N ALA A 519 6.50 -3.73 16.61
CA ALA A 519 7.49 -2.67 16.51
C ALA A 519 6.87 -1.36 15.96
N LEU A 520 6.03 -1.44 14.93
CA LEU A 520 5.33 -0.28 14.37
C LEU A 520 4.37 0.35 15.39
N LYS A 521 3.67 -0.48 16.16
CA LYS A 521 2.80 -0.02 17.26
C LYS A 521 3.59 0.74 18.34
N ALA A 522 4.81 0.28 18.65
CA ALA A 522 5.71 0.99 19.57
C ALA A 522 6.14 2.36 18.99
N VAL A 523 6.45 2.44 17.68
CA VAL A 523 6.73 3.70 16.99
C VAL A 523 5.52 4.64 17.05
N ARG A 524 4.33 4.15 16.70
CA ARG A 524 3.07 4.91 16.77
C ARG A 524 2.82 5.48 18.16
N LYS A 525 3.00 4.64 19.19
CA LYS A 525 2.86 5.07 20.57
C LYS A 525 3.86 6.15 20.94
N SER A 526 5.14 5.98 20.60
CA SER A 526 6.18 6.96 20.93
C SER A 526 5.98 8.31 20.21
N LEU A 527 5.50 8.32 18.96
CA LEU A 527 5.10 9.55 18.27
C LEU A 527 4.01 10.30 19.06
N THR A 528 2.98 9.57 19.52
CA THR A 528 1.91 10.13 20.36
C THR A 528 2.44 10.67 21.69
N ASP A 529 3.31 9.93 22.37
CA ASP A 529 3.94 10.34 23.65
C ASP A 529 4.85 11.59 23.47
N LEU A 530 5.40 11.78 22.28
CA LEU A 530 6.16 12.97 21.89
C LEU A 530 5.28 14.15 21.46
N GLY A 531 3.96 13.95 21.38
CA GLY A 531 2.97 14.99 21.10
C GLY A 531 2.46 15.05 19.68
N TYR A 532 2.71 14.02 18.84
CA TYR A 532 2.13 13.91 17.50
C TYR A 532 0.66 13.48 17.61
N VAL A 533 -0.25 14.38 17.30
CA VAL A 533 -1.71 14.14 17.40
C VAL A 533 -2.28 13.92 16.00
N HIS A 534 -2.46 12.66 15.62
CA HIS A 534 -3.04 12.29 14.34
C HIS A 534 -3.71 10.90 14.44
N ASN A 535 -4.80 10.67 13.70
CA ASN A 535 -5.47 9.37 13.64
C ASN A 535 -4.54 8.26 13.08
N ASN A 536 -3.68 8.58 12.11
CA ASN A 536 -2.62 7.71 11.60
C ASN A 536 -1.27 8.47 11.54
N PRO A 537 -0.51 8.55 12.66
CA PRO A 537 0.72 9.33 12.71
C PRO A 537 1.83 8.80 11.80
N ILE A 538 1.86 7.49 11.49
CA ILE A 538 2.86 6.90 10.58
C ILE A 538 2.65 7.43 9.16
N MET A 539 1.44 7.28 8.62
CA MET A 539 1.11 7.79 7.27
C MET A 539 1.18 9.31 7.19
N SER A 540 0.82 10.00 8.27
CA SER A 540 0.96 11.46 8.34
C SER A 540 2.42 11.90 8.18
N VAL A 541 3.37 11.22 8.84
CA VAL A 541 4.81 11.46 8.66
C VAL A 541 5.25 11.06 7.25
N ALA A 542 4.90 9.83 6.81
CA ALA A 542 5.34 9.29 5.53
C ALA A 542 4.91 10.17 4.34
N THR A 543 3.70 10.69 4.35
CA THR A 543 3.15 11.49 3.25
C THR A 543 3.54 12.98 3.27
N LEU A 544 4.38 13.43 4.21
CA LEU A 544 4.96 14.78 4.15
C LEU A 544 5.87 14.97 2.94
N GLY A 545 6.38 13.87 2.36
CA GLY A 545 7.20 13.84 1.16
C GLY A 545 6.43 13.68 -0.14
N LEU A 546 5.11 13.44 -0.12
CA LEU A 546 4.32 13.03 -1.28
C LEU A 546 3.81 14.22 -2.10
N PRO A 547 4.47 14.60 -3.23
CA PRO A 547 4.18 15.86 -3.93
C PRO A 547 2.94 15.79 -4.83
N VAL A 548 2.13 14.74 -4.75
CA VAL A 548 0.78 14.64 -5.35
C VAL A 548 -0.33 14.94 -4.34
N SER A 549 -0.02 14.94 -3.04
CA SER A 549 -0.98 15.23 -1.95
C SER A 549 -0.89 16.70 -1.52
N PRO A 550 -1.98 17.50 -1.53
CA PRO A 550 -1.95 18.92 -1.19
C PRO A 550 -1.68 19.19 0.30
N ALA A 551 -1.24 20.40 0.67
CA ALA A 551 -0.92 21.52 -0.20
C ALA A 551 0.59 21.72 -0.34
N LEU A 552 1.33 21.72 0.79
CA LEU A 552 2.76 21.97 0.87
C LEU A 552 3.46 20.67 1.29
N LYS A 553 4.48 20.26 0.55
CA LYS A 553 5.26 19.04 0.82
C LYS A 553 6.75 19.33 0.83
N LEU A 554 7.54 18.39 1.34
CA LEU A 554 8.99 18.54 1.44
C LEU A 554 9.70 17.37 0.73
N THR A 555 10.56 17.68 -0.24
CA THR A 555 11.43 16.70 -0.90
C THR A 555 12.90 17.07 -0.66
N ASP A 556 13.82 16.25 -1.15
CA ASP A 556 15.26 16.54 -1.14
C ASP A 556 15.61 17.83 -1.90
N LYS A 557 14.72 18.31 -2.77
CA LYS A 557 14.88 19.55 -3.56
C LYS A 557 14.29 20.79 -2.90
N GLY A 558 13.55 20.62 -1.80
CA GLY A 558 12.97 21.71 -1.03
C GLY A 558 11.46 21.63 -0.87
N LEU A 559 10.83 22.75 -0.54
CA LEU A 559 9.38 22.86 -0.39
C LEU A 559 8.69 22.82 -1.75
N VAL A 560 7.67 21.98 -1.88
CA VAL A 560 6.83 21.85 -3.07
C VAL A 560 5.46 22.47 -2.83
N ASP A 561 5.06 23.43 -3.66
CA ASP A 561 3.65 23.83 -3.83
C ASP A 561 3.00 22.82 -4.77
N VAL A 562 2.28 21.87 -4.19
CA VAL A 562 1.67 20.76 -4.95
C VAL A 562 0.66 21.25 -5.99
N LYS A 563 -0.07 22.32 -5.70
CA LYS A 563 -1.07 22.87 -6.65
C LYS A 563 -0.41 23.46 -7.89
N LYS A 564 0.77 24.04 -7.74
CA LYS A 564 1.53 24.62 -8.86
C LYS A 564 2.46 23.59 -9.53
N GLY A 565 2.84 22.52 -8.81
CA GLY A 565 3.87 21.58 -9.27
C GLY A 565 5.27 22.22 -9.33
N GLU A 566 5.62 23.05 -8.35
CA GLU A 566 6.86 23.82 -8.35
C GLU A 566 7.56 23.81 -6.98
N ILE A 567 8.90 23.83 -6.99
CA ILE A 567 9.71 24.13 -5.80
C ILE A 567 9.57 25.62 -5.47
N ILE A 568 9.24 25.93 -4.24
CA ILE A 568 9.06 27.30 -3.77
C ILE A 568 10.06 27.66 -2.67
N PRO A 569 10.44 28.95 -2.55
CA PRO A 569 11.38 29.40 -1.53
C PRO A 569 10.84 29.17 -0.11
N LEU A 570 11.70 28.70 0.80
CA LEU A 570 11.38 28.60 2.22
C LEU A 570 11.13 29.98 2.86
N ILE A 571 11.90 30.98 2.48
CA ILE A 571 11.81 32.36 2.97
C ILE A 571 10.96 33.17 1.99
N VAL A 572 9.89 33.78 2.50
CA VAL A 572 8.94 34.59 1.70
C VAL A 572 9.30 36.06 1.72
N ASN A 573 9.68 36.58 2.88
CA ASN A 573 9.95 38.00 3.08
C ASN A 573 11.04 38.20 4.15
N THR A 574 11.73 39.33 4.07
CA THR A 574 12.82 39.65 4.97
C THR A 574 12.62 41.06 5.52
N LYS A 575 12.69 41.21 6.84
CA LYS A 575 12.70 42.52 7.52
C LYS A 575 14.07 42.68 8.16
N LYS A 576 14.89 43.60 7.59
CA LYS A 576 16.15 43.99 8.22
C LYS A 576 15.83 44.85 9.44
N ASN A 577 16.50 44.62 10.58
CA ASN A 577 16.51 45.60 11.65
C ASN A 577 17.17 46.88 11.09
N LYS A 578 16.46 48.03 11.21
CA LYS A 578 16.99 49.33 10.84
C LYS A 578 18.09 49.76 11.80
#